data_88f4cf65b0efd1ac5c9bb2a6e6117aa9
#
_entry.id   88f4cf65b0efd1ac5c9bb2a6e6117aa9
#
_cell.length_a   1.000
_cell.length_b   1.000
_cell.length_c   1.000
_cell.angle_alpha   90.00
_cell.angle_beta   90.00
_cell.angle_gamma   90.00
#
_symmetry.space_group_name_H-M   'P 1'
#
loop_
_entity.id
_entity.type
_entity.pdbx_description
1 polymer ?
#
loop_
_entity_poly.entity_id
_entity_poly.type
_entity_poly.pdbx_seq_one_letter_code
_entity_poly.pdbx_strand_id
1 'polypeptide(L)'
;MAFDETYNEPESTEVLVKSLDPEHPAQLHYAHAGDAGADLITTVDVTLKPFERALVPTGVAIALPAGYVALVHPRSGLAAKQGVTVLNAPGTVDAGYRGEIKVPLINLDP
;
A
#
# COMPACT_ATOMS: atom_id res chain seq x y z
N MET A 1 7.71 -26.58 15.45
CA MET A 1 7.74 -25.34 16.27
C MET A 1 6.51 -25.32 17.15
N ALA A 2 6.72 -25.15 18.46
CA ALA A 2 5.61 -25.02 19.39
C ALA A 2 5.28 -23.53 19.57
N PHE A 3 3.99 -23.22 19.65
CA PHE A 3 3.57 -21.86 20.01
C PHE A 3 3.69 -21.64 21.51
N ASP A 4 3.99 -20.42 21.90
CA ASP A 4 4.00 -20.01 23.30
C ASP A 4 2.58 -20.01 23.84
N GLU A 5 2.35 -20.71 24.94
CA GLU A 5 1.04 -20.76 25.61
C GLU A 5 0.61 -19.39 26.16
N THR A 6 1.56 -18.45 26.30
CA THR A 6 1.29 -17.09 26.78
C THR A 6 0.97 -16.12 25.64
N TYR A 7 0.82 -16.60 24.38
CA TYR A 7 0.50 -15.74 23.26
C TYR A 7 -0.81 -14.99 23.50
N ASN A 8 -0.74 -13.66 23.38
CA ASN A 8 -1.90 -12.78 23.41
C ASN A 8 -2.15 -12.23 22.01
N GLU A 9 -3.42 -11.96 21.71
CA GLU A 9 -3.76 -11.31 20.44
C GLU A 9 -3.11 -9.92 20.38
N PRO A 10 -2.64 -9.49 19.18
CA PRO A 10 -2.11 -8.15 19.00
C PRO A 10 -3.13 -7.08 19.36
N GLU A 11 -2.68 -5.98 19.91
CA GLU A 11 -3.52 -4.82 20.12
C GLU A 11 -4.00 -4.27 18.77
N SER A 12 -5.27 -3.80 18.75
CA SER A 12 -5.82 -3.13 17.59
C SER A 12 -5.42 -1.66 17.57
N THR A 13 -5.12 -1.16 16.38
CA THR A 13 -4.83 0.26 16.17
C THR A 13 -5.81 0.79 15.12
N GLU A 14 -6.41 1.94 15.41
CA GLU A 14 -7.31 2.59 14.47
C GLU A 14 -6.54 3.49 13.51
N VAL A 15 -6.77 3.29 12.22
CA VAL A 15 -6.25 4.16 11.16
C VAL A 15 -7.45 4.80 10.46
N LEU A 16 -7.52 6.12 10.47
CA LEU A 16 -8.56 6.85 9.75
C LEU A 16 -8.21 6.90 8.27
N VAL A 17 -9.20 6.67 7.42
CA VAL A 17 -9.04 6.63 5.97
C VAL A 17 -10.00 7.62 5.34
N LYS A 18 -9.47 8.46 4.44
CA LYS A 18 -10.26 9.44 3.68
C LYS A 18 -10.19 9.14 2.20
N SER A 19 -11.36 9.09 1.54
CA SER A 19 -11.44 9.06 0.08
C SER A 19 -11.25 10.46 -0.49
N LEU A 20 -10.38 10.58 -1.49
CA LEU A 20 -10.11 11.84 -2.20
C LEU A 20 -10.73 11.85 -3.60
N ASP A 21 -11.27 10.73 -4.05
CA ASP A 21 -11.92 10.59 -5.35
C ASP A 21 -13.35 10.08 -5.16
N PRO A 22 -14.38 10.91 -5.44
CA PRO A 22 -15.78 10.49 -5.23
C PRO A 22 -16.21 9.32 -6.12
N GLU A 23 -15.58 9.15 -7.30
CA GLU A 23 -15.90 8.06 -8.23
C GLU A 23 -15.19 6.75 -7.83
N HIS A 24 -14.15 6.86 -7.02
CA HIS A 24 -13.36 5.72 -6.56
C HIS A 24 -13.24 5.79 -5.03
N PRO A 25 -14.28 5.38 -4.29
CA PRO A 25 -14.24 5.41 -2.83
C PRO A 25 -13.01 4.69 -2.29
N ALA A 26 -12.31 5.32 -1.36
CA ALA A 26 -11.11 4.76 -0.76
C ALA A 26 -11.43 3.41 -0.13
N GLN A 27 -10.68 2.41 -0.53
CA GLN A 27 -10.79 1.06 -0.01
C GLN A 27 -9.42 0.55 0.38
N LEU A 28 -9.20 0.49 1.68
CA LEU A 28 -8.09 -0.27 2.25
C LEU A 28 -8.69 -1.49 2.91
N HIS A 29 -8.50 -2.64 2.30
CA HIS A 29 -9.02 -3.87 2.86
C HIS A 29 -8.01 -5.00 2.72
N TYR A 30 -8.08 -5.93 3.64
CA TYR A 30 -7.31 -7.15 3.58
C TYR A 30 -8.03 -8.16 2.69
N ALA A 31 -7.34 -8.72 1.71
CA ALA A 31 -7.92 -9.72 0.82
C ALA A 31 -8.38 -10.96 1.57
N HIS A 32 -7.62 -11.35 2.58
CA HIS A 32 -7.90 -12.52 3.43
C HIS A 32 -7.63 -12.19 4.89
N ALA A 33 -8.37 -12.85 5.79
CA ALA A 33 -8.11 -12.76 7.22
C ALA A 33 -6.68 -13.22 7.52
N GLY A 34 -5.97 -12.46 8.35
CA GLY A 34 -4.58 -12.75 8.71
C GLY A 34 -3.54 -12.18 7.77
N ASP A 35 -3.93 -11.55 6.66
CA ASP A 35 -2.99 -10.88 5.77
C ASP A 35 -2.29 -9.73 6.50
N ALA A 36 -0.98 -9.59 6.27
CA ALA A 36 -0.21 -8.51 6.87
C ALA A 36 -0.45 -7.16 6.21
N GLY A 37 -0.78 -7.16 4.92
CA GLY A 37 -0.94 -5.95 4.12
C GLY A 37 -2.35 -5.76 3.59
N ALA A 38 -2.79 -4.50 3.56
CA ALA A 38 -3.99 -4.09 2.86
C ALA A 38 -3.64 -3.62 1.46
N ASP A 39 -4.51 -3.89 0.49
CA ASP A 39 -4.28 -3.50 -0.89
C ASP A 39 -4.57 -2.03 -1.15
N LEU A 40 -3.68 -1.38 -1.89
CA LEU A 40 -3.91 -0.08 -2.51
C LEU A 40 -4.27 -0.30 -3.98
N ILE A 41 -5.27 0.44 -4.46
CA ILE A 41 -5.76 0.33 -5.83
C ILE A 41 -5.54 1.67 -6.53
N THR A 42 -5.04 1.63 -7.76
CA THR A 42 -4.93 2.84 -8.57
C THR A 42 -6.32 3.35 -9.02
N THR A 43 -6.48 4.65 -9.04
CA THR A 43 -7.72 5.30 -9.52
C THR A 43 -7.71 5.57 -11.02
N VAL A 44 -6.61 5.29 -11.69
CA VAL A 44 -6.45 5.51 -13.15
C VAL A 44 -5.83 4.28 -13.80
N ASP A 45 -6.13 4.09 -15.08
CA ASP A 45 -5.43 3.12 -15.89
C ASP A 45 -4.05 3.65 -16.25
N VAL A 46 -3.02 2.81 -16.12
CA VAL A 46 -1.63 3.18 -16.40
C VAL A 46 -1.00 2.12 -17.27
N THR A 47 -0.35 2.58 -18.35
CA THR A 47 0.49 1.73 -19.19
C THR A 47 1.95 2.13 -18.97
N LEU A 48 2.78 1.17 -18.59
CA LEU A 48 4.20 1.40 -18.37
C LEU A 48 5.00 0.64 -19.42
N LYS A 49 5.67 1.38 -20.28
CA LYS A 49 6.66 0.81 -21.22
C LYS A 49 7.88 0.31 -20.44
N PRO A 50 8.73 -0.53 -21.08
CA PRO A 50 9.96 -0.98 -20.42
C PRO A 50 10.76 0.19 -19.83
N PHE A 51 11.12 0.06 -18.55
CA PHE A 51 11.87 1.04 -17.76
C PHE A 51 11.21 2.40 -17.56
N GLU A 52 9.93 2.51 -17.93
CA GLU A 52 9.14 3.71 -17.66
C GLU A 52 8.61 3.69 -16.22
N ARG A 53 8.56 4.86 -15.60
CA ARG A 53 7.97 5.04 -14.27
C ARG A 53 6.82 6.04 -14.33
N ALA A 54 5.86 5.88 -13.42
CA ALA A 54 4.77 6.82 -13.25
C ALA A 54 4.40 6.93 -11.78
N LEU A 55 4.06 8.13 -11.36
CA LEU A 55 3.53 8.38 -10.01
C LEU A 55 2.01 8.17 -10.07
N VAL A 56 1.56 7.07 -9.46
CA VAL A 56 0.20 6.58 -9.62
C VAL A 56 -0.67 7.01 -8.44
N PRO A 57 -1.82 7.65 -8.68
CA PRO A 57 -2.73 8.05 -7.61
C PRO A 57 -3.53 6.87 -7.08
N THR A 58 -3.83 6.88 -5.78
CA THR A 58 -4.65 5.86 -5.13
C THR A 58 -5.98 6.40 -4.61
N GLY A 59 -6.17 7.72 -4.58
CA GLY A 59 -7.36 8.34 -4.04
C GLY A 59 -7.52 8.21 -2.53
N VAL A 60 -6.47 7.86 -1.82
CA VAL A 60 -6.49 7.54 -0.39
C VAL A 60 -5.59 8.48 0.38
N ALA A 61 -6.11 9.05 1.46
CA ALA A 61 -5.32 9.69 2.51
C ALA A 61 -5.60 8.97 3.83
N ILE A 62 -4.60 8.86 4.67
CA ILE A 62 -4.73 8.20 5.97
C ILE A 62 -4.24 9.08 7.10
N ALA A 63 -4.71 8.80 8.30
CA ALA A 63 -4.22 9.42 9.52
C ALA A 63 -3.75 8.32 10.47
N LEU A 64 -2.44 8.25 10.65
CA LEU A 64 -1.81 7.31 11.55
C LEU A 64 -1.61 7.94 12.92
N PRO A 65 -1.78 7.16 14.01
CA PRO A 65 -1.37 7.62 15.34
C PRO A 65 0.14 7.89 15.40
N ALA A 66 0.55 8.81 16.27
CA ALA A 66 1.96 9.05 16.52
C ALA A 66 2.67 7.76 16.94
N GLY A 67 3.89 7.58 16.44
CA GLY A 67 4.69 6.38 16.71
C GLY A 67 4.45 5.23 15.72
N TYR A 68 3.56 5.42 14.74
CA TYR A 68 3.29 4.44 13.69
C TYR A 68 3.76 4.95 12.34
N VAL A 69 4.04 4.02 11.45
CA VAL A 69 4.40 4.28 10.06
C VAL A 69 3.64 3.31 9.17
N ALA A 70 3.25 3.76 7.99
CA ALA A 70 2.76 2.85 6.95
C ALA A 70 3.84 2.67 5.89
N LEU A 71 4.03 1.44 5.45
CA LEU A 71 4.99 1.10 4.41
C LEU A 71 4.24 0.60 3.19
N VAL A 72 4.56 1.18 2.02
CA VAL A 72 3.99 0.76 0.74
C VAL A 72 4.98 -0.20 0.09
N HIS A 73 4.57 -1.46 -0.01
CA HIS A 73 5.36 -2.53 -0.60
C HIS A 73 4.87 -2.89 -1.99
N PRO A 74 5.75 -3.40 -2.87
CA PRO A 74 5.32 -3.96 -4.14
C PRO A 74 4.53 -5.25 -3.92
N ARG A 75 3.76 -5.63 -4.94
CA ARG A 75 3.04 -6.90 -4.95
C ARG A 75 3.91 -7.95 -5.62
N SER A 76 4.06 -9.09 -4.94
CA SER A 76 4.93 -10.17 -5.40
C SER A 76 4.52 -10.71 -6.78
N GLY A 77 3.23 -10.84 -7.04
CA GLY A 77 2.74 -11.34 -8.32
C GLY A 77 3.07 -10.41 -9.50
N LEU A 78 2.86 -9.11 -9.32
CA LEU A 78 3.22 -8.12 -10.35
C LEU A 78 4.74 -8.07 -10.57
N ALA A 79 5.51 -8.12 -9.49
CA ALA A 79 6.96 -8.10 -9.58
C ALA A 79 7.51 -9.33 -10.30
N ALA A 80 7.05 -10.52 -9.89
CA ALA A 80 7.56 -11.77 -10.43
C ALA A 80 7.11 -12.05 -11.86
N LYS A 81 5.87 -11.71 -12.21
CA LYS A 81 5.30 -12.05 -13.52
C LYS A 81 5.44 -10.96 -14.56
N GLN A 82 5.43 -9.72 -14.14
CA GLN A 82 5.37 -8.57 -15.05
C GLN A 82 6.51 -7.58 -14.85
N GLY A 83 7.38 -7.79 -13.89
CA GLY A 83 8.50 -6.90 -13.65
C GLY A 83 8.10 -5.53 -13.11
N VAL A 84 6.86 -5.37 -12.60
CA VAL A 84 6.38 -4.09 -12.08
C VAL A 84 6.60 -4.04 -10.58
N THR A 85 7.24 -2.98 -10.11
CA THR A 85 7.56 -2.80 -8.69
C THR A 85 7.39 -1.33 -8.28
N VAL A 86 7.52 -1.08 -6.99
CA VAL A 86 7.53 0.27 -6.42
C VAL A 86 8.97 0.78 -6.43
N LEU A 87 9.20 1.88 -7.15
CA LEU A 87 10.55 2.39 -7.39
C LEU A 87 11.29 2.73 -6.10
N ASN A 88 10.60 3.29 -5.11
CA ASN A 88 11.18 3.68 -3.83
C ASN A 88 10.85 2.68 -2.71
N ALA A 89 10.60 1.43 -3.03
CA ALA A 89 10.21 0.44 -2.02
C ALA A 89 11.27 0.27 -0.92
N PRO A 90 10.86 0.24 0.35
CA PRO A 90 9.51 0.49 0.83
C PRO A 90 9.19 1.99 0.87
N GLY A 91 8.06 2.39 0.30
CA GLY A 91 7.58 3.76 0.42
C GLY A 91 7.13 4.04 1.85
N THR A 92 7.55 5.15 2.41
CA THR A 92 7.25 5.50 3.81
C THR A 92 6.16 6.56 3.88
N VAL A 93 5.09 6.26 4.62
CA VAL A 93 4.03 7.21 4.95
C VAL A 93 4.17 7.57 6.41
N ASP A 94 4.58 8.81 6.68
CA ASP A 94 4.77 9.30 8.05
C ASP A 94 3.45 9.50 8.77
N ALA A 95 3.46 9.41 10.10
CA ALA A 95 2.26 9.61 10.91
C ALA A 95 1.62 10.99 10.67
N GLY A 96 2.42 12.02 10.42
CA GLY A 96 1.94 13.38 10.14
C GLY A 96 1.48 13.64 8.72
N TYR A 97 1.69 12.70 7.80
CA TYR A 97 1.32 12.90 6.40
C TYR A 97 -0.19 12.75 6.21
N ARG A 98 -0.84 13.77 5.65
CA ARG A 98 -2.29 13.80 5.41
C ARG A 98 -2.65 13.90 3.94
N GLY A 99 -1.66 13.92 3.06
CA GLY A 99 -1.87 13.99 1.62
C GLY A 99 -2.27 12.65 1.02
N GLU A 100 -2.55 12.68 -0.28
CA GLU A 100 -2.83 11.47 -1.03
C GLU A 100 -1.61 10.55 -1.06
N ILE A 101 -1.83 9.26 -0.86
CA ILE A 101 -0.80 8.25 -1.09
C ILE A 101 -0.68 8.06 -2.59
N LYS A 102 0.46 8.45 -3.15
CA LYS A 102 0.82 8.22 -4.54
C LYS A 102 1.99 7.26 -4.60
N VAL A 103 1.94 6.34 -5.54
CA VAL A 103 2.92 5.25 -5.61
C VAL A 103 3.73 5.37 -6.90
N PRO A 104 5.06 5.55 -6.81
CA PRO A 104 5.91 5.55 -8.00
C PRO A 104 6.17 4.12 -8.46
N LEU A 105 5.46 3.70 -9.49
CA LEU A 105 5.63 2.40 -10.12
C LEU A 105 6.66 2.46 -11.24
N ILE A 106 7.40 1.39 -11.44
CA ILE A 106 8.33 1.22 -12.55
C ILE A 106 8.17 -0.16 -13.16
N ASN A 107 8.28 -0.23 -14.50
CA ASN A 107 8.33 -1.48 -15.22
C ASN A 107 9.79 -1.84 -15.52
N LEU A 108 10.29 -2.92 -14.93
CA LEU A 108 11.63 -3.44 -15.15
C LEU A 108 11.68 -4.56 -16.18
N ASP A 109 10.55 -4.90 -16.77
CA ASP A 109 10.48 -5.91 -17.83
C ASP A 109 11.04 -5.32 -19.14
N PRO A 110 12.00 -6.01 -19.81
CA PRO A 110 12.59 -5.49 -21.03
C PRO A 110 11.68 -5.52 -22.27
#